data_3d2acc54f91b57eda729fa5a0e322938
#
_entry.id   3d2acc54f91b57eda729fa5a0e322938
#
_cell.length_a   1.000
_cell.length_b   1.000
_cell.length_c   1.000
_cell.angle_alpha   90.00
_cell.angle_beta   90.00
_cell.angle_gamma   90.00
#
_symmetry.space_group_name_H-M   'P 1'
#
loop_
_entity.id
_entity.type
_entity.pdbx_description
1 polymer ?
#
loop_
_entity_poly.entity_id
_entity_poly.type
_entity_poly.pdbx_seq_one_letter_code
_entity_poly.pdbx_strand_id
1 'polypeptide(L)'
;MMARFLALTVLLGTGSACYGQAKSPDRLRIIIETDAGGDPDDEQSLVRFLLYANEFDVEGIICTRPKARPGENVNVERTGLGIVQRLLKAYGECHANLIQQDRRFPTMDYLWQRTVAGYDGDAGVRLILAAADSADARPIWFCNWGTDKGSAASSLKQSLDQVLKERSEAGYAKFKGRFRLSSDNKFGEHTFRDPPWPIWVDTFRPELEGKRWYHRFSALTTKAGGFDLQRDVLTGHGPLGALYPTNTGLPQKEGDTMTFLYLVPTGMNDPMQPTWGSWAGRYGRNDKDAPRPHFWANEKDEWEGTTHRDNTLKRWAIHLQNDFRARLDWCVREPRGANHPPVPHCQGDSSGKILFVEPPAGKPLRLSVVGSTDPDKDRLSYRWFVYPEAGSYPGKAVIAGSDPQEAVLNVPADAVGKTLHVILEVTDQGEPPLTRYRRLVVTGK
;
A
#
# COMPACT_ATOMS: atom_id res chain seq x y z
N MET A 1 -63.41 37.07 -23.56
CA MET A 1 -62.80 35.84 -22.99
C MET A 1 -61.30 35.86 -23.31
N MET A 2 -60.46 36.33 -22.37
CA MET A 2 -59.02 36.41 -22.52
C MET A 2 -58.41 35.25 -21.73
N ALA A 3 -57.77 34.31 -22.41
CA ALA A 3 -57.00 33.23 -21.79
C ALA A 3 -55.59 33.72 -21.42
N ARG A 4 -55.27 33.69 -20.12
CA ARG A 4 -53.91 33.97 -19.61
C ARG A 4 -53.11 32.67 -19.66
N PHE A 5 -52.03 32.64 -20.43
CA PHE A 5 -50.99 31.62 -20.36
C PHE A 5 -50.05 31.90 -19.19
N LEU A 6 -49.99 30.97 -18.25
CA LEU A 6 -48.99 30.98 -17.19
C LEU A 6 -47.76 30.24 -17.72
N ALA A 7 -46.63 30.94 -17.89
CA ALA A 7 -45.35 30.32 -18.18
C ALA A 7 -44.72 29.81 -16.88
N LEU A 8 -44.52 28.50 -16.77
CA LEU A 8 -43.83 27.84 -15.67
C LEU A 8 -42.36 27.79 -15.99
N THR A 9 -41.56 28.67 -15.35
CA THR A 9 -40.12 28.66 -15.46
C THR A 9 -39.55 27.59 -14.54
N VAL A 10 -39.11 26.47 -15.11
CA VAL A 10 -38.35 25.42 -14.37
C VAL A 10 -36.90 25.89 -14.23
N LEU A 11 -36.52 26.30 -13.04
CA LEU A 11 -35.13 26.48 -12.68
C LEU A 11 -34.49 25.09 -12.54
N LEU A 12 -33.69 24.69 -13.53
CA LEU A 12 -32.76 23.59 -13.43
C LEU A 12 -31.58 24.06 -12.56
N GLY A 13 -31.67 23.77 -11.27
CA GLY A 13 -30.55 23.87 -10.36
C GLY A 13 -29.51 22.81 -10.72
N THR A 14 -28.39 23.23 -11.35
CA THR A 14 -27.21 22.39 -11.51
C THR A 14 -26.54 22.25 -10.15
N GLY A 15 -27.04 21.34 -9.33
CA GLY A 15 -26.32 20.88 -8.16
C GLY A 15 -25.09 20.10 -8.63
N SER A 16 -23.90 20.71 -8.53
CA SER A 16 -22.63 19.96 -8.61
C SER A 16 -22.64 18.93 -7.50
N ALA A 17 -23.00 17.71 -7.83
CA ALA A 17 -22.80 16.58 -6.93
C ALA A 17 -21.30 16.45 -6.72
N CYS A 18 -20.80 16.80 -5.53
CA CYS A 18 -19.45 16.41 -5.09
C CYS A 18 -19.41 14.88 -5.07
N TYR A 19 -18.92 14.29 -6.15
CA TYR A 19 -18.60 12.86 -6.19
C TYR A 19 -17.36 12.65 -5.31
N GLY A 20 -17.55 12.55 -4.00
CA GLY A 20 -16.53 12.05 -3.08
C GLY A 20 -16.26 10.58 -3.39
N GLN A 21 -15.05 10.12 -3.14
CA GLN A 21 -14.74 8.69 -3.21
C GLN A 21 -15.73 7.90 -2.35
N ALA A 22 -16.46 6.95 -2.94
CA ALA A 22 -17.35 6.09 -2.19
C ALA A 22 -16.54 5.25 -1.21
N LYS A 23 -16.78 5.40 0.10
CA LYS A 23 -16.12 4.59 1.14
C LYS A 23 -16.55 3.13 1.01
N SER A 24 -15.59 2.22 1.14
CA SER A 24 -15.85 0.79 1.13
C SER A 24 -15.36 0.16 2.43
N PRO A 25 -16.14 -0.74 3.08
CA PRO A 25 -15.71 -1.41 4.30
C PRO A 25 -14.46 -2.28 4.11
N ASP A 26 -14.16 -2.69 2.89
CA ASP A 26 -13.02 -3.55 2.58
C ASP A 26 -11.73 -2.76 2.28
N ARG A 27 -11.81 -1.43 2.07
CA ARG A 27 -10.61 -0.61 1.85
C ARG A 27 -10.04 -0.10 3.16
N LEU A 28 -8.72 -0.02 3.23
CA LEU A 28 -8.01 0.56 4.37
C LEU A 28 -8.10 2.09 4.31
N ARG A 29 -8.32 2.73 5.47
CA ARG A 29 -8.22 4.17 5.62
C ARG A 29 -6.76 4.54 5.79
N ILE A 30 -6.27 5.54 5.05
CA ILE A 30 -4.86 5.91 5.06
C ILE A 30 -4.68 7.42 5.20
N ILE A 31 -3.67 7.81 5.99
CA ILE A 31 -3.12 9.17 6.03
C ILE A 31 -1.63 9.05 5.70
N ILE A 32 -1.17 9.87 4.77
CA ILE A 32 0.25 10.03 4.42
C ILE A 32 0.76 11.32 5.07
N GLU A 33 1.86 11.26 5.78
CA GLU A 33 2.62 12.43 6.24
C GLU A 33 3.99 12.40 5.54
N THR A 34 4.30 13.43 4.75
CA THR A 34 5.43 13.48 3.83
C THR A 34 6.26 14.74 4.03
N ASP A 35 7.57 14.63 3.94
CA ASP A 35 8.46 15.80 3.88
C ASP A 35 8.94 16.11 2.43
N ALA A 36 8.06 15.89 1.45
CA ALA A 36 8.26 16.24 0.05
C ALA A 36 8.91 17.64 -0.09
N GLY A 37 9.91 17.75 -0.98
CA GLY A 37 10.77 18.91 -1.06
C GLY A 37 12.04 18.81 -0.21
N GLY A 38 12.21 17.67 0.49
CA GLY A 38 13.46 17.24 1.08
C GLY A 38 14.32 16.51 0.06
N ASP A 39 14.43 15.24 0.26
CA ASP A 39 14.97 14.29 -0.72
C ASP A 39 13.87 13.92 -1.73
N PRO A 40 14.17 13.81 -3.03
CA PRO A 40 13.14 13.54 -4.05
C PRO A 40 12.45 12.17 -3.99
N ASP A 41 12.80 11.30 -3.06
CA ASP A 41 12.16 9.98 -2.92
C ASP A 41 10.70 10.04 -2.45
N ASP A 42 10.35 11.02 -1.62
CA ASP A 42 8.95 11.33 -1.31
C ASP A 42 8.12 11.60 -2.57
N GLU A 43 8.67 12.41 -3.49
CA GLU A 43 7.97 12.77 -4.73
C GLU A 43 7.83 11.56 -5.66
N GLN A 44 8.86 10.70 -5.73
CA GLN A 44 8.78 9.44 -6.45
C GLN A 44 7.71 8.52 -5.84
N SER A 45 7.70 8.40 -4.52
CA SER A 45 6.72 7.61 -3.77
C SER A 45 5.30 8.16 -3.93
N LEU A 46 5.14 9.51 -4.00
CA LEU A 46 3.84 10.14 -4.26
C LEU A 46 3.30 9.85 -5.65
N VAL A 47 4.15 9.87 -6.70
CA VAL A 47 3.73 9.49 -8.05
C VAL A 47 3.17 8.07 -8.03
N ARG A 48 3.87 7.11 -7.40
CA ARG A 48 3.38 5.74 -7.27
C ARG A 48 2.12 5.68 -6.41
N PHE A 49 2.08 6.32 -5.24
CA PHE A 49 0.93 6.30 -4.34
C PHE A 49 -0.35 6.78 -5.01
N LEU A 50 -0.30 7.85 -5.79
CA LEU A 50 -1.46 8.37 -6.50
C LEU A 50 -2.06 7.37 -7.50
N LEU A 51 -1.22 6.51 -8.08
CA LEU A 51 -1.65 5.41 -8.94
C LEU A 51 -2.25 4.22 -8.16
N TYR A 52 -2.09 4.17 -6.85
CA TYR A 52 -2.70 3.19 -5.95
C TYR A 52 -3.80 3.81 -5.07
N ALA A 53 -4.18 5.08 -5.32
CA ALA A 53 -5.19 5.75 -4.51
C ALA A 53 -6.58 5.11 -4.59
N ASN A 54 -6.85 4.30 -5.63
CA ASN A 54 -8.05 3.48 -5.76
C ASN A 54 -8.13 2.33 -4.74
N GLU A 55 -7.01 1.90 -4.18
CA GLU A 55 -6.94 0.79 -3.21
C GLU A 55 -7.25 1.25 -1.78
N PHE A 56 -7.29 2.57 -1.52
CA PHE A 56 -7.42 3.14 -0.18
C PHE A 56 -8.58 4.12 -0.07
N ASP A 57 -9.11 4.29 1.14
CA ASP A 57 -9.88 5.47 1.51
C ASP A 57 -8.87 6.51 2.05
N VAL A 58 -8.46 7.44 1.17
CA VAL A 58 -7.46 8.45 1.51
C VAL A 58 -8.10 9.52 2.39
N GLU A 59 -7.74 9.53 3.68
CA GLU A 59 -8.23 10.50 4.67
C GLU A 59 -7.41 11.79 4.68
N GLY A 60 -6.12 11.73 4.28
CA GLY A 60 -5.30 12.92 4.22
C GLY A 60 -3.91 12.73 3.64
N ILE A 61 -3.34 13.82 3.14
CA ILE A 61 -1.93 13.98 2.80
C ILE A 61 -1.43 15.23 3.55
N ILE A 62 -0.48 15.05 4.45
CA ILE A 62 0.04 16.11 5.31
C ILE A 62 1.47 16.42 4.88
N CYS A 63 1.69 17.64 4.38
CA CYS A 63 2.99 18.10 3.91
C CYS A 63 3.72 18.81 5.04
N THR A 64 4.88 18.32 5.46
CA THR A 64 5.58 18.81 6.67
C THR A 64 6.68 19.82 6.38
N ARG A 65 7.02 20.06 5.11
CA ARG A 65 8.16 20.91 4.74
C ARG A 65 7.73 22.28 4.24
N PRO A 66 8.06 23.37 5.00
CA PRO A 66 7.71 24.74 4.61
C PRO A 66 8.57 25.28 3.47
N LYS A 67 9.77 24.71 3.26
CA LYS A 67 10.70 25.13 2.23
C LYS A 67 11.48 23.96 1.68
N ALA A 68 11.40 23.74 0.36
CA ALA A 68 12.18 22.72 -0.32
C ALA A 68 13.68 22.98 -0.20
N ARG A 69 14.46 21.90 -0.06
CA ARG A 69 15.93 21.97 0.02
C ARG A 69 16.50 22.52 -1.30
N PRO A 70 17.50 23.40 -1.23
CA PRO A 70 18.22 23.84 -2.43
C PRO A 70 19.01 22.67 -3.04
N GLY A 71 18.94 22.53 -4.36
CA GLY A 71 19.79 21.59 -5.11
C GLY A 71 19.37 20.13 -5.13
N GLU A 72 18.58 19.66 -4.16
CA GLU A 72 18.07 18.28 -4.14
C GLU A 72 16.82 18.09 -4.96
N ASN A 73 16.08 19.16 -5.22
CA ASN A 73 14.80 19.15 -5.89
C ASN A 73 14.81 20.11 -7.07
N VAL A 74 14.51 19.60 -8.26
CA VAL A 74 14.38 20.40 -9.50
C VAL A 74 12.98 20.98 -9.69
N ASN A 75 12.07 20.73 -8.75
CA ASN A 75 10.71 21.23 -8.80
C ASN A 75 10.70 22.77 -8.69
N VAL A 76 9.86 23.42 -9.48
CA VAL A 76 9.66 24.89 -9.41
C VAL A 76 8.94 25.32 -8.15
N GLU A 77 8.15 24.43 -7.58
CA GLU A 77 7.47 24.65 -6.31
C GLU A 77 8.45 24.64 -5.15
N ARG A 78 8.27 25.54 -4.20
CA ARG A 78 9.24 25.76 -3.12
C ARG A 78 8.74 25.34 -1.75
N THR A 79 7.56 24.73 -1.66
CA THR A 79 6.99 24.18 -0.43
C THR A 79 6.53 22.74 -0.66
N GLY A 80 6.56 21.91 0.37
CA GLY A 80 6.04 20.55 0.27
C GLY A 80 4.59 20.51 -0.19
N LEU A 81 3.76 21.43 0.31
CA LEU A 81 2.36 21.54 -0.14
C LEU A 81 2.27 21.86 -1.63
N GLY A 82 3.05 22.85 -2.13
CA GLY A 82 3.06 23.22 -3.54
C GLY A 82 3.49 22.05 -4.44
N ILE A 83 4.50 21.29 -4.00
CA ILE A 83 4.99 20.09 -4.71
C ILE A 83 3.88 19.04 -4.82
N VAL A 84 3.24 18.69 -3.71
CA VAL A 84 2.14 17.72 -3.69
C VAL A 84 0.97 18.20 -4.55
N GLN A 85 0.60 19.47 -4.44
CA GLN A 85 -0.45 20.08 -5.27
C GLN A 85 -0.15 20.01 -6.77
N ARG A 86 1.11 20.16 -7.16
CA ARG A 86 1.54 19.99 -8.56
C ARG A 86 1.35 18.55 -9.03
N LEU A 87 1.71 17.55 -8.21
CA LEU A 87 1.47 16.14 -8.52
C LEU A 87 -0.03 15.82 -8.59
N LEU A 88 -0.85 16.41 -7.71
CA LEU A 88 -2.31 16.27 -7.75
C LEU A 88 -2.93 16.85 -9.02
N LYS A 89 -2.42 17.98 -9.52
CA LYS A 89 -2.86 18.53 -10.81
C LYS A 89 -2.56 17.56 -11.95
N ALA A 90 -1.34 17.05 -12.01
CA ALA A 90 -0.95 16.05 -13.02
C ALA A 90 -1.77 14.75 -12.91
N TYR A 91 -2.08 14.30 -11.70
CA TYR A 91 -3.02 13.21 -11.46
C TYR A 91 -4.42 13.54 -11.99
N GLY A 92 -4.89 14.77 -11.77
CA GLY A 92 -6.18 15.25 -12.28
C GLY A 92 -6.29 15.20 -13.80
N GLU A 93 -5.19 15.48 -14.52
CA GLU A 93 -5.13 15.36 -15.97
C GLU A 93 -5.20 13.90 -16.44
N CYS A 94 -4.71 12.94 -15.62
CA CYS A 94 -4.82 11.50 -15.90
C CYS A 94 -6.17 10.91 -15.48
N HIS A 95 -6.93 11.58 -14.61
CA HIS A 95 -8.08 11.01 -13.89
C HIS A 95 -9.18 10.51 -14.82
N ALA A 96 -9.41 11.18 -15.96
CA ALA A 96 -10.43 10.76 -16.93
C ALA A 96 -10.16 9.35 -17.50
N ASN A 97 -8.90 8.96 -17.66
CA ASN A 97 -8.52 7.61 -18.05
C ASN A 97 -8.52 6.66 -16.83
N LEU A 98 -7.94 7.06 -15.72
CA LEU A 98 -7.86 6.24 -14.51
C LEU A 98 -9.24 5.75 -14.04
N ILE A 99 -10.26 6.60 -14.05
CA ILE A 99 -11.61 6.25 -13.60
C ILE A 99 -12.33 5.28 -14.57
N GLN A 100 -11.88 5.18 -15.80
CA GLN A 100 -12.36 4.18 -16.75
C GLN A 100 -11.75 2.80 -16.47
N GLN A 101 -10.53 2.76 -15.95
CA GLN A 101 -9.87 1.52 -15.53
C GLN A 101 -10.47 1.00 -14.23
N ASP A 102 -10.62 1.90 -13.26
CA ASP A 102 -11.21 1.57 -11.96
C ASP A 102 -11.97 2.77 -11.37
N ARG A 103 -13.28 2.62 -11.23
CA ARG A 103 -14.16 3.67 -10.69
C ARG A 103 -13.86 4.06 -9.24
N ARG A 104 -12.99 3.35 -8.57
CA ARG A 104 -12.57 3.63 -7.19
C ARG A 104 -11.51 4.73 -7.09
N PHE A 105 -10.91 5.17 -8.21
CA PHE A 105 -9.98 6.29 -8.18
C PHE A 105 -10.66 7.57 -7.66
N PRO A 106 -10.10 8.19 -6.59
CA PRO A 106 -10.65 9.45 -6.08
C PRO A 106 -10.47 10.57 -7.08
N THR A 107 -11.36 11.56 -7.05
CA THR A 107 -11.16 12.76 -7.85
C THR A 107 -9.98 13.60 -7.34
N MET A 108 -9.37 14.39 -8.21
CA MET A 108 -8.33 15.36 -7.83
C MET A 108 -8.83 16.31 -6.72
N ASP A 109 -10.06 16.83 -6.84
CA ASP A 109 -10.66 17.73 -5.85
C ASP A 109 -10.83 17.06 -4.48
N TYR A 110 -11.18 15.77 -4.45
CA TYR A 110 -11.27 15.01 -3.21
C TYR A 110 -9.92 14.93 -2.50
N LEU A 111 -8.85 14.62 -3.22
CA LEU A 111 -7.48 14.56 -2.69
C LEU A 111 -6.97 15.95 -2.30
N TRP A 112 -7.26 16.96 -3.13
CA TRP A 112 -6.85 18.35 -2.88
C TRP A 112 -7.40 18.89 -1.56
N GLN A 113 -8.69 18.69 -1.30
CA GLN A 113 -9.35 19.13 -0.06
C GLN A 113 -8.82 18.42 1.19
N ARG A 114 -8.14 17.27 1.02
CA ARG A 114 -7.51 16.47 2.08
C ARG A 114 -5.99 16.64 2.15
N THR A 115 -5.45 17.53 1.34
CA THR A 115 -4.00 17.83 1.34
C THR A 115 -3.78 19.13 2.08
N VAL A 116 -3.00 19.08 3.17
CA VAL A 116 -2.80 20.21 4.06
C VAL A 116 -1.32 20.45 4.37
N ALA A 117 -0.98 21.70 4.73
CA ALA A 117 0.33 22.05 5.27
C ALA A 117 0.37 21.69 6.77
N GLY A 118 1.19 20.71 7.14
CA GLY A 118 1.45 20.36 8.55
C GLY A 118 2.46 21.27 9.24
N TYR A 119 3.09 22.16 8.49
CA TYR A 119 4.09 23.11 8.98
C TYR A 119 3.52 24.50 9.28
N ASP A 120 2.27 24.75 8.93
CA ASP A 120 1.61 26.05 9.10
C ASP A 120 0.32 25.88 9.90
N GLY A 121 0.37 26.30 11.16
CA GLY A 121 -0.74 26.15 12.09
C GLY A 121 -1.04 24.70 12.47
N ASP A 122 -2.33 24.43 12.69
CA ASP A 122 -2.84 23.15 13.18
C ASP A 122 -3.63 22.32 12.15
N ALA A 123 -3.51 22.63 10.87
CA ALA A 123 -4.30 21.99 9.80
C ALA A 123 -4.08 20.46 9.76
N GLY A 124 -2.83 19.99 9.94
CA GLY A 124 -2.53 18.56 10.05
C GLY A 124 -3.17 17.91 11.29
N VAL A 125 -3.13 18.60 12.42
CA VAL A 125 -3.74 18.15 13.67
C VAL A 125 -5.26 18.06 13.52
N ARG A 126 -5.91 19.09 12.99
CA ARG A 126 -7.38 19.09 12.75
C ARG A 126 -7.80 17.96 11.82
N LEU A 127 -7.03 17.71 10.74
CA LEU A 127 -7.30 16.60 9.82
C LEU A 127 -7.27 15.26 10.55
N ILE A 128 -6.24 15.01 11.35
CA ILE A 128 -6.08 13.76 12.13
C ILE A 128 -7.19 13.60 13.15
N LEU A 129 -7.51 14.64 13.91
CA LEU A 129 -8.59 14.61 14.89
C LEU A 129 -9.94 14.33 14.21
N ALA A 130 -10.26 15.03 13.12
CA ALA A 130 -11.49 14.82 12.37
C ALA A 130 -11.60 13.38 11.81
N ALA A 131 -10.52 12.83 11.27
CA ALA A 131 -10.49 11.47 10.76
C ALA A 131 -10.69 10.44 11.88
N ALA A 132 -10.01 10.61 13.03
CA ALA A 132 -10.08 9.68 14.15
C ALA A 132 -11.42 9.73 14.89
N ASP A 133 -12.02 10.90 15.02
CA ASP A 133 -13.30 11.12 15.72
C ASP A 133 -14.52 10.91 14.82
N SER A 134 -14.31 10.58 13.54
CA SER A 134 -15.40 10.27 12.61
C SER A 134 -16.18 9.03 13.05
N ALA A 135 -17.43 8.91 12.56
CA ALA A 135 -18.28 7.74 12.79
C ALA A 135 -17.73 6.44 12.18
N ASP A 136 -16.79 6.53 11.24
CA ASP A 136 -16.15 5.38 10.63
C ASP A 136 -15.20 4.69 11.62
N ALA A 137 -15.61 3.53 12.12
CA ALA A 137 -14.89 2.79 13.16
C ALA A 137 -13.62 2.08 12.66
N ARG A 138 -13.41 1.96 11.34
CA ARG A 138 -12.22 1.29 10.79
C ARG A 138 -10.94 1.97 11.25
N PRO A 139 -9.86 1.21 11.50
CA PRO A 139 -8.56 1.78 11.80
C PRO A 139 -8.03 2.69 10.69
N ILE A 140 -7.19 3.65 11.08
CA ILE A 140 -6.47 4.52 10.16
C ILE A 140 -5.01 4.08 10.11
N TRP A 141 -4.53 3.74 8.94
CA TRP A 141 -3.12 3.54 8.70
C TRP A 141 -2.43 4.88 8.51
N PHE A 142 -1.52 5.18 9.40
CA PHE A 142 -0.71 6.39 9.32
C PHE A 142 0.66 6.03 8.77
N CYS A 143 0.92 6.46 7.55
CA CYS A 143 2.19 6.27 6.85
C CYS A 143 3.03 7.55 7.00
N ASN A 144 4.06 7.49 7.84
CA ASN A 144 4.98 8.60 8.00
C ASN A 144 6.21 8.39 7.12
N TRP A 145 6.47 9.32 6.23
CA TRP A 145 7.58 9.34 5.29
C TRP A 145 8.71 10.27 5.73
N GLY A 146 8.47 11.02 6.77
CA GLY A 146 9.42 11.97 7.31
C GLY A 146 8.76 13.27 7.73
N THR A 147 9.52 14.07 8.45
CA THR A 147 9.13 15.42 8.83
C THR A 147 10.34 16.35 8.79
N ASP A 148 10.13 17.59 8.38
CA ASP A 148 11.22 18.59 8.23
C ASP A 148 12.06 18.79 9.50
N LYS A 149 11.42 18.67 10.67
CA LYS A 149 12.06 18.88 11.97
C LYS A 149 12.18 17.60 12.82
N GLY A 150 12.12 16.44 12.16
CA GLY A 150 12.12 15.14 12.82
C GLY A 150 10.75 14.77 13.39
N SER A 151 10.62 13.53 13.80
CA SER A 151 9.35 12.88 14.20
C SER A 151 8.61 13.58 15.33
N ALA A 152 9.28 14.36 16.20
CA ALA A 152 8.64 15.17 17.23
C ALA A 152 7.74 16.28 16.66
N ALA A 153 7.96 16.70 15.41
CA ALA A 153 7.16 17.70 14.71
C ALA A 153 6.00 17.10 13.90
N SER A 154 5.82 15.79 13.92
CA SER A 154 4.70 15.12 13.23
C SER A 154 3.36 15.63 13.73
N SER A 155 2.42 15.80 12.79
CA SER A 155 1.04 16.18 13.11
C SER A 155 0.34 15.13 13.98
N LEU A 156 0.67 13.83 13.82
CA LEU A 156 0.14 12.79 14.70
C LEU A 156 0.69 12.94 16.13
N LYS A 157 1.98 13.23 16.29
CA LYS A 157 2.57 13.48 17.61
C LYS A 157 1.89 14.68 18.29
N GLN A 158 1.69 15.77 17.56
CA GLN A 158 1.01 16.95 18.09
C GLN A 158 -0.46 16.64 18.44
N SER A 159 -1.15 15.86 17.62
CA SER A 159 -2.53 15.40 17.92
C SER A 159 -2.60 14.56 19.19
N LEU A 160 -1.64 13.65 19.41
CA LEU A 160 -1.54 12.85 20.63
C LEU A 160 -1.30 13.73 21.85
N ASP A 161 -0.41 14.72 21.76
CA ASP A 161 -0.14 15.66 22.86
C ASP A 161 -1.35 16.52 23.20
N GLN A 162 -2.10 16.97 22.19
CA GLN A 162 -3.34 17.71 22.38
C GLN A 162 -4.40 16.85 23.06
N VAL A 163 -4.67 15.66 22.53
CA VAL A 163 -5.67 14.73 23.07
C VAL A 163 -5.34 14.35 24.51
N LEU A 164 -4.07 14.18 24.83
CA LEU A 164 -3.63 13.87 26.18
C LEU A 164 -3.93 14.99 27.20
N LYS A 165 -3.89 16.25 26.74
CA LYS A 165 -4.21 17.41 27.58
C LYS A 165 -5.72 17.63 27.73
N GLU A 166 -6.48 17.31 26.71
CA GLU A 166 -7.91 17.65 26.59
C GLU A 166 -8.85 16.51 26.96
N ARG A 167 -8.38 15.26 26.92
CA ARG A 167 -9.20 14.07 27.17
C ARG A 167 -8.69 13.27 28.37
N SER A 168 -9.55 12.42 28.91
CA SER A 168 -9.15 11.45 29.92
C SER A 168 -8.13 10.42 29.34
N GLU A 169 -7.45 9.69 30.23
CA GLU A 169 -6.55 8.60 29.82
C GLU A 169 -7.26 7.56 28.91
N ALA A 170 -8.50 7.22 29.26
CA ALA A 170 -9.32 6.33 28.40
C ALA A 170 -9.62 6.96 27.04
N GLY A 171 -9.87 8.27 26.99
CA GLY A 171 -10.06 9.02 25.74
C GLY A 171 -8.81 9.06 24.89
N TYR A 172 -7.65 9.24 25.53
CA TYR A 172 -6.34 9.16 24.84
C TYR A 172 -6.08 7.75 24.29
N ALA A 173 -6.28 6.72 25.11
CA ALA A 173 -6.10 5.33 24.69
C ALA A 173 -7.02 4.96 23.51
N LYS A 174 -8.28 5.39 23.57
CA LYS A 174 -9.25 5.21 22.47
C LYS A 174 -8.79 5.89 21.19
N PHE A 175 -8.33 7.13 21.28
CA PHE A 175 -7.81 7.89 20.14
C PHE A 175 -6.58 7.20 19.53
N LYS A 176 -5.57 6.89 20.33
CA LYS A 176 -4.35 6.19 19.89
C LYS A 176 -4.68 4.83 19.25
N GLY A 177 -5.63 4.10 19.85
CA GLY A 177 -6.09 2.81 19.36
C GLY A 177 -6.73 2.84 17.95
N ARG A 178 -7.11 4.02 17.45
CA ARG A 178 -7.59 4.21 16.08
C ARG A 178 -6.50 4.03 15.03
N PHE A 179 -5.24 4.20 15.39
CA PHE A 179 -4.14 4.21 14.43
C PHE A 179 -3.38 2.89 14.39
N ARG A 180 -2.85 2.63 13.21
CA ARG A 180 -1.86 1.61 12.88
C ARG A 180 -0.72 2.35 12.20
N LEU A 181 0.52 2.06 12.56
CA LEU A 181 1.67 2.76 12.00
C LEU A 181 2.39 1.90 10.97
N SER A 182 2.62 2.49 9.80
CA SER A 182 3.62 2.04 8.85
C SER A 182 4.53 3.24 8.62
N SER A 183 5.72 3.22 9.21
CA SER A 183 6.52 4.42 9.33
C SER A 183 7.89 4.23 8.74
N ASP A 184 8.48 5.37 8.42
CA ASP A 184 9.90 5.51 8.30
C ASP A 184 10.52 5.72 9.70
N ASN A 185 11.74 5.31 9.80
CA ASN A 185 12.83 5.80 10.65
C ASN A 185 12.49 6.35 12.06
N LYS A 186 12.23 5.49 13.00
CA LYS A 186 12.08 5.83 14.44
C LYS A 186 10.82 6.62 14.82
N PHE A 187 9.91 6.87 13.88
CA PHE A 187 8.73 7.67 14.14
C PHE A 187 7.98 7.19 15.41
N GLY A 188 7.73 5.89 15.53
CA GLY A 188 7.03 5.31 16.65
C GLY A 188 7.74 5.53 18.00
N GLU A 189 9.07 5.66 18.03
CA GLU A 189 9.82 5.93 19.25
C GLU A 189 9.48 7.29 19.86
N HIS A 190 9.28 8.29 19.04
CA HIS A 190 8.99 9.65 19.48
C HIS A 190 7.51 9.87 19.83
N THR A 191 6.63 9.03 19.28
CA THR A 191 5.20 9.04 19.59
C THR A 191 4.83 8.00 20.64
N PHE A 192 5.84 7.30 21.17
CA PHE A 192 5.65 6.23 22.13
C PHE A 192 5.15 6.75 23.47
N ARG A 193 4.03 6.21 23.92
CA ARG A 193 3.48 6.32 25.26
C ARG A 193 2.48 5.20 25.47
N ASP A 194 2.29 4.77 26.69
CA ASP A 194 1.23 3.83 27.01
C ASP A 194 -0.15 4.37 26.64
N PRO A 195 -1.05 3.53 26.13
CA PRO A 195 -0.86 2.14 25.74
C PRO A 195 0.02 2.00 24.49
N PRO A 196 0.62 0.82 24.24
CA PRO A 196 1.40 0.58 23.03
C PRO A 196 0.54 0.72 21.77
N TRP A 197 1.19 0.91 20.62
CA TRP A 197 0.49 0.89 19.33
C TRP A 197 -0.10 -0.49 19.08
N PRO A 198 -1.34 -0.61 18.56
CA PRO A 198 -1.90 -1.90 18.15
C PRO A 198 -1.05 -2.62 17.10
N ILE A 199 -0.54 -1.87 16.12
CA ILE A 199 0.48 -2.30 15.14
C ILE A 199 1.38 -1.10 14.86
N TRP A 200 2.68 -1.35 14.89
CA TRP A 200 3.70 -0.44 14.39
C TRP A 200 4.70 -1.25 13.58
N VAL A 201 4.76 -0.98 12.27
CA VAL A 201 5.72 -1.55 11.33
C VAL A 201 6.73 -0.47 10.97
N ASP A 202 7.99 -0.67 11.38
CA ASP A 202 9.09 0.15 10.94
C ASP A 202 9.65 -0.43 9.64
N THR A 203 9.34 0.24 8.52
CA THR A 203 9.73 -0.22 7.20
C THR A 203 11.19 0.11 6.84
N PHE A 204 11.84 0.93 7.65
CA PHE A 204 13.20 1.46 7.41
C PHE A 204 14.29 0.83 8.26
N ARG A 205 13.96 0.19 9.36
CA ARG A 205 14.94 -0.39 10.28
C ARG A 205 15.00 -1.90 10.24
N PRO A 206 16.10 -2.48 10.63
CA PRO A 206 17.37 -1.88 11.10
C PRO A 206 18.35 -1.61 9.97
N GLU A 207 19.32 -0.75 10.22
CA GLU A 207 20.55 -0.70 9.45
C GLU A 207 21.33 -2.00 9.71
N LEU A 208 20.94 -3.09 9.04
CA LEU A 208 21.70 -4.32 9.08
C LEU A 208 22.80 -4.24 8.02
N GLU A 209 24.02 -4.64 8.38
CA GLU A 209 25.15 -4.78 7.48
C GLU A 209 25.71 -3.46 6.92
N GLY A 210 25.55 -2.33 7.63
CA GLY A 210 26.16 -1.04 7.25
C GLY A 210 25.57 -0.36 6.03
N LYS A 211 24.43 -0.83 5.52
CA LYS A 211 23.74 -0.21 4.39
C LYS A 211 22.53 0.56 4.87
N ARG A 212 22.36 1.77 4.36
CA ARG A 212 21.17 2.56 4.59
C ARG A 212 19.94 1.85 4.01
N TRP A 213 18.93 1.68 4.83
CA TRP A 213 17.76 0.86 4.53
C TRP A 213 16.94 1.32 3.34
N TYR A 214 16.69 2.60 3.19
CA TYR A 214 15.89 3.16 2.10
C TYR A 214 16.45 2.90 0.69
N HIS A 215 17.74 2.59 0.57
CA HIS A 215 18.34 2.15 -0.70
C HIS A 215 17.95 0.73 -1.11
N ARG A 216 17.32 -0.04 -0.20
CA ARG A 216 16.92 -1.42 -0.48
C ARG A 216 15.88 -1.51 -1.58
N PHE A 217 14.83 -0.67 -1.55
CA PHE A 217 13.80 -0.68 -2.58
C PHE A 217 14.43 -0.51 -3.96
N SER A 218 15.20 0.56 -4.14
CA SER A 218 15.91 0.82 -5.39
C SER A 218 16.81 -0.33 -5.83
N ALA A 219 17.64 -0.86 -4.93
CA ALA A 219 18.57 -1.94 -5.27
C ALA A 219 17.89 -3.21 -5.79
N LEU A 220 16.66 -3.48 -5.33
CA LEU A 220 15.93 -4.71 -5.65
C LEU A 220 14.93 -4.55 -6.79
N THR A 221 14.45 -3.34 -7.04
CA THR A 221 13.32 -3.10 -7.96
C THR A 221 13.72 -2.44 -9.27
N THR A 222 14.73 -1.58 -9.28
CA THR A 222 15.08 -0.71 -10.43
C THR A 222 15.28 -1.45 -11.75
N LYS A 223 15.69 -2.73 -11.74
CA LYS A 223 15.89 -3.54 -12.94
C LYS A 223 15.05 -4.82 -12.95
N ALA A 224 14.14 -4.97 -12.01
CA ALA A 224 13.33 -6.17 -11.90
C ALA A 224 12.42 -6.34 -13.12
N GLY A 225 12.43 -7.53 -13.72
CA GLY A 225 11.61 -7.83 -14.89
C GLY A 225 11.93 -6.99 -16.14
N GLY A 226 13.15 -6.46 -16.24
CA GLY A 226 13.54 -5.58 -17.35
C GLY A 226 12.94 -4.17 -17.25
N PHE A 227 12.53 -3.75 -16.05
CA PHE A 227 12.04 -2.38 -15.80
C PHE A 227 13.08 -1.34 -16.21
N ASP A 228 12.64 -0.33 -16.92
CA ASP A 228 13.44 0.80 -17.38
C ASP A 228 12.69 2.11 -17.07
N LEU A 229 13.27 2.95 -16.25
CA LEU A 229 12.63 4.17 -15.77
C LEU A 229 12.25 5.13 -16.90
N GLN A 230 13.12 5.27 -17.90
CA GLN A 230 12.87 6.17 -19.03
C GLN A 230 11.68 5.70 -19.86
N ARG A 231 11.66 4.41 -20.19
CA ARG A 231 10.61 3.80 -20.99
C ARG A 231 9.31 3.65 -20.22
N ASP A 232 9.39 3.14 -18.99
CA ASP A 232 8.22 2.61 -18.26
C ASP A 232 7.55 3.66 -17.36
N VAL A 233 8.19 4.82 -17.16
CA VAL A 233 7.65 5.90 -16.30
C VAL A 233 7.62 7.24 -17.01
N LEU A 234 8.78 7.69 -17.53
CA LEU A 234 8.96 9.05 -17.99
C LEU A 234 8.40 9.32 -19.38
N THR A 235 8.42 8.32 -20.26
CA THR A 235 8.07 8.52 -21.67
C THR A 235 6.72 7.90 -21.99
N GLY A 236 5.76 8.75 -22.40
CA GLY A 236 4.48 8.28 -22.91
C GLY A 236 3.44 7.90 -21.86
N HIS A 237 3.69 8.18 -20.56
CA HIS A 237 2.81 7.81 -19.45
C HIS A 237 2.09 9.01 -18.82
N GLY A 238 1.91 10.08 -19.61
CA GLY A 238 1.15 11.27 -19.22
C GLY A 238 1.89 12.19 -18.25
N PRO A 239 1.19 13.25 -17.81
CA PRO A 239 1.80 14.30 -17.01
C PRO A 239 2.29 13.80 -15.64
N LEU A 240 1.63 12.81 -15.05
CA LEU A 240 2.04 12.29 -13.75
C LEU A 240 3.38 11.52 -13.84
N GLY A 241 3.54 10.65 -14.83
CA GLY A 241 4.81 9.96 -15.08
C GLY A 241 5.93 10.93 -15.43
N ALA A 242 5.65 11.97 -16.21
CA ALA A 242 6.62 13.00 -16.59
C ALA A 242 7.15 13.84 -15.41
N LEU A 243 6.42 13.89 -14.30
CA LEU A 243 6.85 14.58 -13.06
C LEU A 243 7.66 13.69 -12.12
N TYR A 244 7.88 12.43 -12.45
CA TYR A 244 8.69 11.54 -11.61
C TYR A 244 10.14 12.04 -11.54
N PRO A 245 10.67 12.37 -10.34
CA PRO A 245 12.01 12.94 -10.21
C PRO A 245 13.11 11.95 -10.62
N THR A 246 14.16 12.47 -11.27
CA THR A 246 15.32 11.69 -11.74
C THR A 246 16.64 12.13 -11.11
N ASN A 247 16.63 13.16 -10.27
CA ASN A 247 17.81 13.78 -9.66
C ASN A 247 18.15 13.21 -8.27
N THR A 248 17.88 11.93 -8.05
CA THR A 248 18.02 11.27 -6.74
C THR A 248 19.38 10.61 -6.50
N GLY A 249 20.30 10.68 -7.45
CA GLY A 249 21.54 9.88 -7.42
C GLY A 249 21.35 8.38 -7.67
N LEU A 250 20.11 7.90 -7.61
CA LEU A 250 19.65 6.56 -7.98
C LEU A 250 18.43 6.73 -8.90
N PRO A 251 18.31 5.94 -9.98
CA PRO A 251 17.22 6.10 -10.93
C PRO A 251 15.83 6.08 -10.25
N GLN A 252 15.66 5.18 -9.29
CA GLN A 252 14.43 4.99 -8.54
C GLN A 252 14.77 4.78 -7.06
N LYS A 253 14.63 5.79 -6.23
CA LYS A 253 14.93 5.71 -4.81
C LYS A 253 13.73 5.20 -4.02
N GLU A 254 12.59 5.88 -4.10
CA GLU A 254 11.30 5.48 -3.52
C GLU A 254 11.39 4.90 -2.10
N GLY A 255 12.14 5.55 -1.21
CA GLY A 255 12.34 5.07 0.14
C GLY A 255 11.03 4.84 0.91
N ASP A 256 10.06 5.71 0.71
CA ASP A 256 8.78 5.76 1.43
C ASP A 256 7.72 4.82 0.88
N THR A 257 7.90 4.38 -0.35
CA THR A 257 6.96 3.49 -1.06
C THR A 257 6.64 2.22 -0.26
N MET A 258 7.59 1.67 0.48
CA MET A 258 7.38 0.46 1.28
C MET A 258 6.29 0.62 2.34
N THR A 259 6.04 1.83 2.85
CA THR A 259 5.04 2.08 3.90
C THR A 259 3.62 1.78 3.45
N PHE A 260 3.23 2.24 2.26
CA PHE A 260 1.90 1.98 1.72
C PHE A 260 1.86 0.70 0.86
N LEU A 261 2.95 0.33 0.21
CA LEU A 261 3.04 -0.91 -0.57
C LEU A 261 2.82 -2.14 0.31
N TYR A 262 3.21 -2.05 1.59
CA TYR A 262 2.88 -3.04 2.62
C TYR A 262 1.37 -3.28 2.75
N LEU A 263 0.56 -2.27 2.48
CA LEU A 263 -0.88 -2.24 2.67
C LEU A 263 -1.69 -2.59 1.41
N VAL A 264 -1.08 -2.59 0.22
CA VAL A 264 -1.77 -2.87 -1.04
C VAL A 264 -2.39 -4.26 -1.02
N PRO A 265 -3.72 -4.39 -1.30
CA PRO A 265 -4.44 -5.66 -1.17
C PRO A 265 -4.17 -6.58 -2.38
N THR A 266 -3.04 -7.25 -2.37
CA THR A 266 -2.65 -8.17 -3.45
C THR A 266 -3.31 -9.56 -3.38
N GLY A 267 -4.02 -9.86 -2.28
CA GLY A 267 -4.57 -11.18 -1.95
C GLY A 267 -3.60 -12.08 -1.16
N MET A 268 -2.38 -11.60 -0.93
CA MET A 268 -1.34 -12.33 -0.19
C MET A 268 -1.18 -11.84 1.25
N ASN A 269 -1.21 -10.54 1.47
CA ASN A 269 -0.88 -9.89 2.74
C ASN A 269 -2.09 -9.67 3.64
N ASP A 270 -1.84 -9.75 4.94
CA ASP A 270 -2.69 -9.19 5.99
C ASP A 270 -1.86 -8.12 6.73
N PRO A 271 -2.24 -6.85 6.65
CA PRO A 271 -1.49 -5.78 7.33
C PRO A 271 -1.43 -5.93 8.86
N MET A 272 -2.34 -6.71 9.46
CA MET A 272 -2.30 -7.02 10.88
C MET A 272 -1.34 -8.18 11.22
N GLN A 273 -0.73 -8.80 10.20
CA GLN A 273 0.21 -9.92 10.31
C GLN A 273 1.53 -9.61 9.57
N PRO A 274 2.38 -8.73 10.11
CA PRO A 274 3.60 -8.28 9.42
C PRO A 274 4.58 -9.41 9.07
N THR A 275 4.53 -10.51 9.84
CA THR A 275 5.37 -11.70 9.61
C THR A 275 4.96 -12.54 8.40
N TRP A 276 3.79 -12.27 7.80
CA TRP A 276 3.28 -13.09 6.69
C TRP A 276 3.81 -12.66 5.32
N GLY A 277 4.32 -11.45 5.20
CA GLY A 277 4.88 -10.92 3.97
C GLY A 277 3.88 -10.20 3.08
N SER A 278 4.41 -9.27 2.30
CA SER A 278 3.73 -8.38 1.35
C SER A 278 4.68 -8.01 0.22
N TRP A 279 4.24 -7.19 -0.73
CA TRP A 279 5.14 -6.62 -1.74
C TRP A 279 6.24 -5.73 -1.14
N ALA A 280 6.05 -5.20 0.07
CA ALA A 280 7.08 -4.45 0.78
C ALA A 280 8.04 -5.33 1.59
N GLY A 281 7.89 -6.64 1.54
CA GLY A 281 8.70 -7.59 2.29
C GLY A 281 7.99 -8.16 3.52
N ARG A 282 8.77 -8.78 4.42
CA ARG A 282 8.30 -9.44 5.64
C ARG A 282 9.01 -8.84 6.85
N TYR A 283 8.26 -8.63 7.93
CA TYR A 283 8.71 -7.88 9.10
C TYR A 283 8.57 -8.74 10.35
N GLY A 284 9.66 -8.96 11.03
CA GLY A 284 9.70 -9.71 12.28
C GLY A 284 9.52 -8.82 13.49
N ARG A 285 9.12 -9.43 14.60
CA ARG A 285 8.92 -8.72 15.84
C ARG A 285 10.24 -8.31 16.48
N ASN A 286 10.33 -7.08 16.94
CA ASN A 286 11.42 -6.60 17.75
C ASN A 286 10.99 -6.50 19.22
N ASP A 287 11.23 -7.56 19.99
CA ASP A 287 10.92 -7.62 21.42
C ASP A 287 12.07 -7.11 22.28
N LYS A 288 13.24 -6.82 21.70
CA LYS A 288 14.41 -6.33 22.42
C LYS A 288 14.26 -4.87 22.87
N ASP A 289 13.44 -4.10 22.17
CA ASP A 289 13.14 -2.71 22.49
C ASP A 289 11.88 -2.60 23.37
N ALA A 290 11.64 -3.55 24.27
CA ALA A 290 10.65 -3.35 25.32
C ALA A 290 11.03 -2.10 26.17
N PRO A 291 10.13 -1.18 26.38
CA PRO A 291 8.66 -1.23 26.23
C PRO A 291 8.12 -0.78 24.86
N ARG A 292 8.88 -0.82 23.79
CA ARG A 292 8.53 -0.31 22.46
C ARG A 292 8.42 -1.44 21.42
N PRO A 293 7.52 -2.43 21.62
CA PRO A 293 7.40 -3.53 20.68
C PRO A 293 6.94 -3.00 19.33
N HIS A 294 7.69 -3.36 18.28
CA HIS A 294 7.37 -3.04 16.91
C HIS A 294 7.80 -4.17 15.98
N PHE A 295 7.39 -4.09 14.73
CA PHE A 295 7.86 -4.98 13.66
C PHE A 295 8.89 -4.25 12.80
N TRP A 296 9.93 -4.94 12.42
CA TRP A 296 11.00 -4.38 11.60
C TRP A 296 11.48 -5.39 10.54
N ALA A 297 12.22 -4.92 9.55
CA ALA A 297 12.62 -5.72 8.41
C ALA A 297 13.84 -6.62 8.70
N ASN A 298 13.75 -7.45 9.71
CA ASN A 298 14.82 -8.38 10.15
C ASN A 298 14.59 -9.82 9.68
N GLU A 299 13.43 -10.13 9.10
CA GLU A 299 13.11 -11.48 8.62
C GLU A 299 13.92 -11.84 7.38
N LYS A 300 14.14 -13.13 7.19
CA LYS A 300 14.88 -13.67 6.04
C LYS A 300 14.04 -14.72 5.33
N ASP A 301 14.06 -14.69 4.00
CA ASP A 301 13.44 -15.69 3.16
C ASP A 301 14.51 -16.46 2.38
N GLU A 302 14.26 -17.73 2.13
CA GLU A 302 14.99 -18.51 1.15
C GLU A 302 14.44 -18.21 -0.26
N TRP A 303 15.30 -17.73 -1.13
CA TRP A 303 14.95 -17.41 -2.52
C TRP A 303 16.16 -17.54 -3.42
N GLU A 304 16.01 -18.21 -4.58
CA GLU A 304 17.10 -18.45 -5.54
C GLU A 304 18.37 -19.03 -4.88
N GLY A 305 18.17 -20.00 -3.97
CA GLY A 305 19.26 -20.70 -3.32
C GLY A 305 20.03 -19.92 -2.25
N THR A 306 19.52 -18.75 -1.85
CA THR A 306 20.11 -17.93 -0.79
C THR A 306 19.06 -17.59 0.28
N THR A 307 19.51 -17.51 1.54
CA THR A 307 18.68 -17.04 2.66
C THR A 307 19.14 -15.65 3.05
N HIS A 308 18.33 -14.64 2.71
CA HIS A 308 18.67 -13.26 2.94
C HIS A 308 17.45 -12.41 3.26
N ARG A 309 17.64 -11.33 3.99
CA ARG A 309 16.62 -10.37 4.31
C ARG A 309 15.97 -9.73 3.07
N ASP A 310 16.79 -9.41 2.09
CA ASP A 310 16.35 -8.76 0.86
C ASP A 310 15.43 -9.67 0.03
N ASN A 311 15.54 -10.99 0.20
CA ASN A 311 14.68 -11.94 -0.49
C ASN A 311 13.19 -11.77 -0.12
N THR A 312 12.89 -11.25 1.07
CA THR A 312 11.51 -10.97 1.49
C THR A 312 10.80 -9.94 0.59
N LEU A 313 11.57 -9.11 -0.12
CA LEU A 313 11.09 -8.13 -1.10
C LEU A 313 11.45 -8.56 -2.54
N LYS A 314 12.69 -9.02 -2.77
CA LYS A 314 13.21 -9.36 -4.10
C LYS A 314 12.31 -10.32 -4.86
N ARG A 315 11.76 -11.33 -4.17
CA ARG A 315 10.87 -12.33 -4.77
C ARG A 315 9.60 -11.75 -5.41
N TRP A 316 9.20 -10.54 -5.03
CA TRP A 316 8.01 -9.84 -5.52
C TRP A 316 8.35 -8.68 -6.47
N ALA A 317 9.62 -8.35 -6.62
CA ALA A 317 10.06 -7.13 -7.30
C ALA A 317 9.54 -7.01 -8.75
N ILE A 318 9.50 -8.12 -9.50
CA ILE A 318 8.97 -8.14 -10.87
C ILE A 318 7.48 -7.80 -10.87
N HIS A 319 6.71 -8.41 -9.98
CA HIS A 319 5.26 -8.25 -9.94
C HIS A 319 4.86 -6.81 -9.56
N LEU A 320 5.52 -6.23 -8.55
CA LEU A 320 5.23 -4.85 -8.14
C LEU A 320 5.66 -3.81 -9.18
N GLN A 321 6.73 -4.07 -9.97
CA GLN A 321 7.14 -3.17 -11.04
C GLN A 321 6.21 -3.28 -12.26
N ASN A 322 5.78 -4.48 -12.62
CA ASN A 322 4.80 -4.68 -13.67
C ASN A 322 3.46 -4.01 -13.34
N ASP A 323 2.99 -4.12 -12.09
CA ASP A 323 1.77 -3.45 -11.64
C ASP A 323 1.90 -1.92 -11.71
N PHE A 324 3.08 -1.38 -11.37
CA PHE A 324 3.36 0.05 -11.52
C PHE A 324 3.34 0.51 -12.97
N ARG A 325 3.99 -0.25 -13.87
CA ARG A 325 3.97 0.03 -15.33
C ARG A 325 2.53 0.05 -15.87
N ALA A 326 1.74 -0.97 -15.55
CA ALA A 326 0.35 -1.03 -16.00
C ALA A 326 -0.46 0.18 -15.51
N ARG A 327 -0.30 0.58 -14.25
CA ARG A 327 -1.01 1.75 -13.69
C ARG A 327 -0.56 3.07 -14.33
N LEU A 328 0.67 3.16 -14.79
CA LEU A 328 1.14 4.29 -15.61
C LEU A 328 0.51 4.28 -17.01
N ASP A 329 0.39 3.10 -17.62
CA ASP A 329 -0.37 2.95 -18.86
C ASP A 329 -1.84 3.37 -18.70
N TRP A 330 -2.45 3.11 -17.54
CA TRP A 330 -3.82 3.54 -17.23
C TRP A 330 -4.00 5.07 -17.27
N CYS A 331 -2.92 5.85 -17.08
CA CYS A 331 -2.98 7.31 -17.20
C CYS A 331 -3.30 7.78 -18.61
N VAL A 332 -2.95 7.00 -19.65
CA VAL A 332 -2.95 7.46 -21.04
C VAL A 332 -3.70 6.54 -22.01
N ARG A 333 -4.06 5.33 -21.58
CA ARG A 333 -4.72 4.33 -22.43
C ARG A 333 -6.19 4.19 -22.05
N GLU A 334 -7.01 3.87 -23.04
CA GLU A 334 -8.37 3.36 -22.81
C GLU A 334 -8.32 1.93 -22.25
N PRO A 335 -9.38 1.46 -21.55
CA PRO A 335 -9.38 0.13 -20.93
C PRO A 335 -9.03 -1.03 -21.87
N ARG A 336 -9.46 -0.98 -23.12
CA ARG A 336 -9.15 -2.02 -24.11
C ARG A 336 -7.67 -2.06 -24.54
N GLY A 337 -6.91 -1.04 -24.25
CA GLY A 337 -5.50 -0.91 -24.60
C GLY A 337 -4.56 -0.99 -23.39
N ALA A 338 -5.10 -1.25 -22.21
CA ALA A 338 -4.36 -1.36 -20.95
C ALA A 338 -4.59 -2.74 -20.35
N ASN A 339 -3.61 -3.28 -19.64
CA ASN A 339 -3.73 -4.55 -18.96
C ASN A 339 -4.29 -4.37 -17.54
N HIS A 340 -5.15 -5.28 -17.10
CA HIS A 340 -5.76 -5.32 -15.77
C HIS A 340 -5.41 -6.64 -15.06
N PRO A 341 -5.22 -6.60 -13.73
CA PRO A 341 -4.81 -7.79 -13.00
C PRO A 341 -5.89 -8.87 -12.98
N PRO A 342 -5.47 -10.15 -12.98
CA PRO A 342 -6.39 -11.28 -12.88
C PRO A 342 -7.17 -11.25 -11.56
N VAL A 343 -8.31 -11.94 -11.56
CA VAL A 343 -9.16 -12.18 -10.37
C VAL A 343 -9.00 -13.65 -9.94
N PRO A 344 -8.11 -13.93 -8.99
CA PRO A 344 -7.87 -15.30 -8.56
C PRO A 344 -9.06 -15.85 -7.75
N HIS A 345 -9.52 -17.03 -8.13
CA HIS A 345 -10.35 -17.87 -7.29
C HIS A 345 -9.49 -18.93 -6.60
N CYS A 346 -9.85 -19.26 -5.37
CA CYS A 346 -9.18 -20.31 -4.61
C CYS A 346 -10.21 -21.02 -3.76
N GLN A 347 -10.30 -22.36 -3.91
CA GLN A 347 -11.30 -23.15 -3.19
C GLN A 347 -12.74 -22.66 -3.39
N GLY A 348 -13.06 -22.14 -4.56
CA GLY A 348 -14.38 -21.56 -4.88
C GLY A 348 -14.63 -20.15 -4.33
N ASP A 349 -13.66 -19.53 -3.66
CA ASP A 349 -13.75 -18.17 -3.12
C ASP A 349 -13.02 -17.16 -3.99
N SER A 350 -13.67 -16.03 -4.30
CA SER A 350 -13.15 -14.90 -5.07
C SER A 350 -13.01 -13.61 -4.26
N SER A 351 -13.25 -13.66 -2.96
CA SER A 351 -13.31 -12.45 -2.11
C SER A 351 -11.99 -11.70 -1.97
N GLY A 352 -10.86 -12.31 -2.39
CA GLY A 352 -9.52 -11.78 -2.14
C GLY A 352 -9.05 -11.92 -0.68
N LYS A 353 -9.92 -12.39 0.24
CA LYS A 353 -9.60 -12.57 1.65
C LYS A 353 -8.75 -13.81 1.87
N ILE A 354 -7.97 -13.80 2.93
CA ILE A 354 -7.18 -14.95 3.35
C ILE A 354 -8.12 -16.08 3.79
N LEU A 355 -7.85 -17.29 3.30
CA LEU A 355 -8.63 -18.48 3.63
C LEU A 355 -7.95 -19.25 4.76
N PHE A 356 -8.73 -19.65 5.77
CA PHE A 356 -8.31 -20.50 6.86
C PHE A 356 -8.94 -21.87 6.69
N VAL A 357 -8.11 -22.92 6.63
CA VAL A 357 -8.56 -24.30 6.43
C VAL A 357 -7.89 -25.23 7.44
N GLU A 358 -8.65 -26.23 7.91
CA GLU A 358 -8.22 -27.13 8.99
C GLU A 358 -8.40 -28.61 8.59
N PRO A 359 -7.60 -29.09 7.62
CA PRO A 359 -7.66 -30.47 7.21
C PRO A 359 -7.06 -31.42 8.28
N PRO A 360 -7.45 -32.70 8.30
CA PRO A 360 -6.78 -33.69 9.12
C PRO A 360 -5.29 -33.81 8.75
N ALA A 361 -4.40 -33.81 9.76
CA ALA A 361 -2.98 -34.04 9.57
C ALA A 361 -2.72 -35.42 8.95
N GLY A 362 -1.72 -35.54 8.09
CA GLY A 362 -1.44 -36.77 7.35
C GLY A 362 -2.38 -37.02 6.17
N LYS A 363 -3.34 -36.13 5.88
CA LYS A 363 -4.26 -36.28 4.75
C LYS A 363 -3.99 -35.24 3.65
N PRO A 364 -4.23 -35.59 2.39
CA PRO A 364 -4.09 -34.66 1.29
C PRO A 364 -5.21 -33.62 1.31
N LEU A 365 -4.85 -32.34 1.04
CA LEU A 365 -5.77 -31.24 0.81
C LEU A 365 -5.73 -30.90 -0.69
N ARG A 366 -6.84 -31.05 -1.38
CA ARG A 366 -6.95 -30.59 -2.78
C ARG A 366 -6.97 -29.07 -2.83
N LEU A 367 -6.24 -28.51 -3.78
CA LEU A 367 -6.15 -27.07 -4.04
C LEU A 367 -6.75 -26.82 -5.42
N SER A 368 -7.62 -25.82 -5.53
CA SER A 368 -8.32 -25.51 -6.79
C SER A 368 -8.27 -24.03 -7.11
N VAL A 369 -8.04 -23.70 -8.36
CA VAL A 369 -8.06 -22.36 -8.94
C VAL A 369 -9.27 -22.15 -9.84
N VAL A 370 -10.16 -23.11 -9.90
CA VAL A 370 -11.34 -23.09 -10.78
C VAL A 370 -12.20 -21.88 -10.52
N GLY A 371 -12.54 -21.15 -11.59
CA GLY A 371 -13.27 -19.89 -11.52
C GLY A 371 -12.39 -18.64 -11.60
N SER A 372 -11.04 -18.76 -11.55
CA SER A 372 -10.16 -17.63 -11.81
C SER A 372 -10.41 -17.05 -13.20
N THR A 373 -10.49 -15.74 -13.29
CA THR A 373 -10.80 -15.01 -14.53
C THR A 373 -9.83 -13.87 -14.74
N ASP A 374 -9.84 -13.35 -15.96
CA ASP A 374 -9.10 -12.16 -16.32
C ASP A 374 -10.06 -11.14 -16.95
N PRO A 375 -10.01 -9.84 -16.56
CA PRO A 375 -10.87 -8.81 -17.12
C PRO A 375 -10.69 -8.61 -18.63
N ASP A 376 -9.45 -8.75 -19.13
CA ASP A 376 -9.08 -8.55 -20.53
C ASP A 376 -9.15 -9.85 -21.33
N LYS A 377 -9.47 -10.96 -20.65
CA LYS A 377 -9.55 -12.33 -21.19
C LYS A 377 -8.19 -12.90 -21.56
N ASP A 378 -7.15 -12.44 -20.92
CA ASP A 378 -5.82 -12.99 -21.07
C ASP A 378 -5.73 -14.41 -20.53
N ARG A 379 -4.80 -15.18 -21.08
CA ARG A 379 -4.53 -16.52 -20.55
C ARG A 379 -3.86 -16.41 -19.21
N LEU A 380 -4.30 -17.24 -18.25
CA LEU A 380 -3.76 -17.28 -16.90
C LEU A 380 -2.74 -18.41 -16.75
N SER A 381 -1.69 -18.11 -16.02
CA SER A 381 -0.75 -19.08 -15.48
C SER A 381 -0.88 -19.15 -13.96
N TYR A 382 -0.64 -20.30 -13.39
CA TYR A 382 -0.85 -20.58 -11.98
C TYR A 382 0.40 -21.20 -11.38
N ARG A 383 0.76 -20.75 -10.17
CA ARG A 383 1.83 -21.33 -9.38
C ARG A 383 1.41 -21.47 -7.94
N TRP A 384 1.50 -22.69 -7.43
CA TRP A 384 1.31 -22.97 -6.02
C TRP A 384 2.66 -23.17 -5.32
N PHE A 385 2.80 -22.61 -4.16
CA PHE A 385 3.97 -22.89 -3.32
C PHE A 385 3.63 -22.76 -1.83
N VAL A 386 4.37 -23.47 -1.00
CA VAL A 386 4.38 -23.26 0.44
C VAL A 386 5.31 -22.10 0.74
N TYR A 387 4.87 -21.19 1.62
CA TYR A 387 5.69 -20.11 2.14
C TYR A 387 6.08 -20.42 3.58
N PRO A 388 7.13 -21.25 3.80
CA PRO A 388 7.43 -21.83 5.09
C PRO A 388 7.78 -20.79 6.14
N GLU A 389 8.43 -19.69 5.72
CA GLU A 389 8.89 -18.64 6.62
C GLU A 389 7.73 -17.86 7.26
N ALA A 390 6.53 -17.91 6.68
CA ALA A 390 5.34 -17.28 7.22
C ALA A 390 4.56 -18.18 8.19
N GLY A 391 4.84 -19.50 8.17
CA GLY A 391 4.16 -20.50 8.98
C GLY A 391 4.85 -20.83 10.29
N SER A 392 4.20 -21.65 11.12
CA SER A 392 4.77 -22.18 12.35
C SER A 392 5.23 -23.65 12.24
N TYR A 393 4.97 -24.31 11.11
CA TYR A 393 5.42 -25.68 10.87
C TYR A 393 6.90 -25.68 10.44
N PRO A 394 7.81 -26.32 11.19
CA PRO A 394 9.25 -26.25 10.91
C PRO A 394 9.72 -27.24 9.85
N GLY A 395 8.86 -28.20 9.46
CA GLY A 395 9.18 -29.23 8.49
C GLY A 395 8.94 -28.80 7.04
N LYS A 396 9.12 -29.74 6.11
CA LYS A 396 8.81 -29.52 4.70
C LYS A 396 7.42 -30.04 4.37
N ALA A 397 6.63 -29.23 3.70
CA ALA A 397 5.37 -29.64 3.10
C ALA A 397 5.49 -29.56 1.58
N VAL A 398 4.89 -30.52 0.89
CA VAL A 398 5.00 -30.67 -0.56
C VAL A 398 3.64 -30.49 -1.21
N ILE A 399 3.60 -29.67 -2.23
CA ILE A 399 2.47 -29.54 -3.15
C ILE A 399 2.79 -30.42 -4.35
N ALA A 400 1.95 -31.41 -4.61
CA ALA A 400 2.03 -32.33 -5.73
C ALA A 400 0.93 -32.03 -6.76
N GLY A 401 1.14 -32.50 -7.99
CA GLY A 401 0.22 -32.36 -9.12
C GLY A 401 0.94 -31.77 -10.32
N SER A 402 0.65 -32.30 -11.50
CA SER A 402 1.17 -31.79 -12.77
C SER A 402 0.26 -30.72 -13.36
N ASP A 403 -1.01 -30.69 -12.96
CA ASP A 403 -1.97 -29.67 -13.36
C ASP A 403 -1.96 -28.54 -12.34
N PRO A 404 -1.53 -27.32 -12.69
CA PRO A 404 -1.55 -26.19 -11.78
C PRO A 404 -2.97 -25.77 -11.38
N GLN A 405 -4.00 -26.19 -12.12
CA GLN A 405 -5.40 -25.93 -11.77
C GLN A 405 -5.92 -26.85 -10.67
N GLU A 406 -5.31 -28.03 -10.52
CA GLU A 406 -5.64 -29.04 -9.51
C GLU A 406 -4.35 -29.53 -8.83
N ALA A 407 -3.92 -28.88 -7.78
CA ALA A 407 -2.77 -29.26 -7.00
C ALA A 407 -3.21 -29.96 -5.69
N VAL A 408 -2.31 -30.69 -5.05
CA VAL A 408 -2.57 -31.36 -3.78
C VAL A 408 -1.48 -31.02 -2.77
N LEU A 409 -1.86 -30.40 -1.67
CA LEU A 409 -0.97 -30.25 -0.52
C LEU A 409 -1.00 -31.53 0.30
N ASN A 410 0.13 -32.19 0.43
CA ASN A 410 0.29 -33.27 1.40
C ASN A 410 0.52 -32.67 2.79
N VAL A 411 -0.54 -32.63 3.61
CA VAL A 411 -0.46 -32.08 4.96
C VAL A 411 0.36 -33.04 5.82
N PRO A 412 1.50 -32.62 6.40
CA PRO A 412 2.32 -33.54 7.20
C PRO A 412 1.59 -34.06 8.44
N ALA A 413 1.82 -35.31 8.80
CA ALA A 413 1.16 -35.94 9.95
C ALA A 413 1.54 -35.28 11.29
N ASP A 414 2.72 -34.70 11.37
CA ASP A 414 3.25 -33.97 12.54
C ASP A 414 2.95 -32.46 12.54
N ALA A 415 2.11 -31.98 11.58
CA ALA A 415 1.69 -30.62 11.51
C ALA A 415 0.48 -30.25 12.40
N VAL A 416 0.10 -31.12 13.32
CA VAL A 416 -1.05 -30.88 14.24
C VAL A 416 -0.82 -29.60 15.04
N GLY A 417 -1.80 -28.69 14.96
CA GLY A 417 -1.76 -27.37 15.63
C GLY A 417 -0.70 -26.41 15.06
N LYS A 418 -0.05 -26.75 13.95
CA LYS A 418 0.92 -25.88 13.25
C LYS A 418 0.32 -25.32 11.98
N THR A 419 0.77 -24.12 11.59
CA THR A 419 0.31 -23.45 10.38
C THR A 419 1.28 -23.64 9.21
N LEU A 420 0.71 -23.90 8.05
CA LEU A 420 1.36 -23.89 6.75
C LEU A 420 0.75 -22.75 5.93
N HIS A 421 1.54 -21.88 5.36
CA HIS A 421 1.04 -20.86 4.45
C HIS A 421 1.21 -21.35 3.01
N VAL A 422 0.11 -21.51 2.32
CA VAL A 422 0.07 -21.89 0.91
C VAL A 422 -0.33 -20.67 0.10
N ILE A 423 0.46 -20.33 -0.89
CA ILE A 423 0.22 -19.21 -1.80
C ILE A 423 -0.14 -19.75 -3.18
N LEU A 424 -1.26 -19.28 -3.71
CA LEU A 424 -1.57 -19.31 -5.12
C LEU A 424 -1.13 -17.99 -5.72
N GLU A 425 -0.32 -18.05 -6.75
CA GLU A 425 0.07 -16.94 -7.61
C GLU A 425 -0.59 -17.14 -8.95
N VAL A 426 -1.37 -16.15 -9.40
CA VAL A 426 -2.05 -16.14 -10.69
C VAL A 426 -1.51 -14.96 -11.48
N THR A 427 -0.95 -15.26 -12.65
CA THR A 427 -0.36 -14.26 -13.54
C THR A 427 -1.02 -14.34 -14.91
N ASP A 428 -1.45 -13.21 -15.44
CA ASP A 428 -1.95 -13.10 -16.81
C ASP A 428 -0.80 -13.10 -17.83
N GLN A 429 -1.15 -13.10 -19.11
CA GLN A 429 -0.20 -12.98 -20.23
C GLN A 429 -0.36 -11.63 -20.97
N GLY A 430 -0.90 -10.63 -20.29
CA GLY A 430 -0.98 -9.27 -20.77
C GLY A 430 0.38 -8.56 -20.80
N GLU A 431 0.41 -7.31 -21.23
CA GLU A 431 1.64 -6.51 -21.27
C GLU A 431 1.45 -5.21 -20.48
N PRO A 432 2.19 -5.03 -19.37
CA PRO A 432 3.06 -6.02 -18.71
C PRO A 432 2.25 -7.13 -18.01
N PRO A 433 2.79 -8.35 -17.83
CA PRO A 433 2.10 -9.41 -17.11
C PRO A 433 1.80 -9.02 -15.65
N LEU A 434 0.56 -9.17 -15.22
CA LEU A 434 0.12 -8.79 -13.89
C LEU A 434 -0.17 -9.99 -13.01
N THR A 435 0.10 -9.85 -11.73
CA THR A 435 -0.01 -10.95 -10.76
C THR A 435 -0.88 -10.56 -9.58
N ARG A 436 -1.77 -11.48 -9.18
CA ARG A 436 -2.52 -11.44 -7.92
C ARG A 436 -2.41 -12.78 -7.22
N TYR A 437 -2.69 -12.77 -5.93
CA TYR A 437 -2.46 -13.93 -5.09
C TYR A 437 -3.71 -14.36 -4.33
N ARG A 438 -3.67 -15.59 -3.82
CA ARG A 438 -4.53 -16.06 -2.75
C ARG A 438 -3.67 -16.77 -1.71
N ARG A 439 -3.97 -16.49 -0.45
CA ARG A 439 -3.32 -17.15 0.68
C ARG A 439 -4.28 -18.09 1.38
N LEU A 440 -3.83 -19.32 1.61
CA LEU A 440 -4.46 -20.26 2.53
C LEU A 440 -3.54 -20.42 3.75
N VAL A 441 -4.11 -20.24 4.92
CA VAL A 441 -3.49 -20.62 6.18
C VAL A 441 -4.07 -21.98 6.57
N VAL A 442 -3.25 -23.01 6.44
CA VAL A 442 -3.63 -24.41 6.67
C VAL A 442 -3.15 -24.82 8.05
N THR A 443 -4.07 -25.20 8.94
CA THR A 443 -3.73 -25.71 10.28
C THR A 443 -4.10 -27.19 10.34
N GLY A 444 -3.11 -28.05 10.55
CA GLY A 444 -3.36 -29.48 10.71
C GLY A 444 -4.20 -29.78 11.96
N LYS A 445 -5.27 -30.58 11.82
CA LYS A 445 -6.09 -31.12 12.93
C LYS A 445 -5.70 -32.54 13.28
#